data_e37dc8cfb17926f4e2cc8d423549c943
#
_entry.id   e37dc8cfb17926f4e2cc8d423549c943
#
_cell.length_a   1.000
_cell.length_b   1.000
_cell.length_c   1.000
_cell.angle_alpha   90.00
_cell.angle_beta   90.00
_cell.angle_gamma   90.00
#
_symmetry.space_group_name_H-M   'P 1'
#
loop_
_entity.id
_entity.type
_entity.pdbx_description
1 polymer ?
#
loop_
_entity_poly.entity_id
_entity_poly.type
_entity_poly.pdbx_seq_one_letter_code
_entity_poly.pdbx_strand_id
1 'polypeptide(L)'
;MNARTAHIAMESIRIGFMVFWIYVAIDKLMEPSAFQAALLRQPLPSNWAKPLSFALPAIEFTTGILLAGRYKKIGLLLSIALLSSFSVYIALGLLNLYPQKPCGCASVFESLSWEWHLVVNMVLFTLSILGWYLTGPTSPMERYEKRNLSIGFTFTPPVHLGIVILCLYHISQKRFPRKFALFPAWPV
;
A
#
# COMPACT_ATOMS: atom_id res chain seq x y z
N MET A 1 -5.96 -27.59 1.70
CA MET A 1 -4.71 -26.84 1.40
C MET A 1 -3.61 -27.37 2.28
N ASN A 2 -2.46 -27.76 1.70
CA ASN A 2 -1.33 -28.27 2.48
C ASN A 2 -0.73 -27.13 3.34
N ALA A 3 -0.23 -27.42 4.55
CA ALA A 3 0.33 -26.40 5.46
C ALA A 3 1.48 -25.60 4.83
N ARG A 4 2.31 -26.25 4.02
CA ARG A 4 3.39 -25.59 3.27
C ARG A 4 2.86 -24.58 2.23
N THR A 5 1.82 -24.95 1.49
CA THR A 5 1.20 -24.07 0.48
C THR A 5 0.55 -22.86 1.16
N ALA A 6 -0.13 -23.07 2.30
CA ALA A 6 -0.72 -21.98 3.08
C ALA A 6 0.35 -21.01 3.60
N HIS A 7 1.50 -21.51 4.04
CA HIS A 7 2.62 -20.67 4.48
C HIS A 7 3.19 -19.83 3.34
N ILE A 8 3.45 -20.44 2.18
CA ILE A 8 3.97 -19.72 1.00
C ILE A 8 2.98 -18.65 0.55
N ALA A 9 1.69 -18.98 0.45
CA ALA A 9 0.66 -18.03 0.06
C ALA A 9 0.59 -16.82 1.01
N MET A 10 0.60 -17.06 2.32
CA MET A 10 0.56 -16.00 3.34
C MET A 10 1.80 -15.11 3.26
N GLU A 11 3.01 -15.69 3.15
CA GLU A 11 4.23 -14.89 3.04
C GLU A 11 4.28 -14.07 1.74
N SER A 12 3.79 -14.62 0.63
CA SER A 12 3.67 -13.88 -0.64
C SER A 12 2.69 -12.70 -0.51
N ILE A 13 1.52 -12.90 0.11
CA ILE A 13 0.56 -11.83 0.37
C ILE A 13 1.18 -10.76 1.26
N ARG A 14 1.85 -11.14 2.34
CA ARG A 14 2.50 -10.23 3.29
C ARG A 14 3.56 -9.37 2.60
N ILE A 15 4.45 -9.98 1.81
CA ILE A 15 5.50 -9.27 1.09
C ILE A 15 4.90 -8.33 0.04
N GLY A 16 3.89 -8.79 -0.69
CA GLY A 16 3.18 -7.96 -1.67
C GLY A 16 2.57 -6.71 -1.03
N PHE A 17 1.87 -6.85 0.09
CA PHE A 17 1.31 -5.71 0.82
C PHE A 17 2.37 -4.80 1.46
N MET A 18 3.46 -5.36 1.96
CA MET A 18 4.57 -4.58 2.49
C MET A 18 5.13 -3.65 1.41
N VAL A 19 5.46 -4.20 0.23
CA VAL A 19 5.98 -3.43 -0.90
C VAL A 19 4.94 -2.40 -1.38
N PHE A 20 3.68 -2.80 -1.50
CA PHE A 20 2.59 -1.93 -1.93
C PHE A 20 2.44 -0.70 -1.00
N TRP A 21 2.32 -0.90 0.32
CA TRP A 21 2.12 0.20 1.26
C TRP A 21 3.33 1.12 1.37
N ILE A 22 4.55 0.56 1.38
CA ILE A 22 5.77 1.38 1.36
C ILE A 22 5.84 2.22 0.08
N TYR A 23 5.53 1.61 -1.07
CA TYR A 23 5.52 2.31 -2.35
C TYR A 23 4.52 3.46 -2.37
N VAL A 24 3.26 3.20 -1.99
CA VAL A 24 2.18 4.20 -1.99
C VAL A 24 2.48 5.36 -1.03
N ALA A 25 3.06 5.07 0.14
CA ALA A 25 3.48 6.08 1.10
C ALA A 25 4.62 6.97 0.54
N ILE A 26 5.65 6.36 -0.04
CA ILE A 26 6.79 7.10 -0.63
C ILE A 26 6.31 7.96 -1.80
N ASP A 27 5.45 7.44 -2.68
CA ASP A 27 4.89 8.17 -3.80
C ASP A 27 4.25 9.50 -3.38
N LYS A 28 3.43 9.49 -2.31
CA LYS A 28 2.80 10.69 -1.74
C LYS A 28 3.80 11.62 -1.05
N LEU A 29 4.83 11.07 -0.42
CA LEU A 29 5.86 11.86 0.26
C LEU A 29 6.84 12.53 -0.71
N MET A 30 6.98 12.01 -1.93
CA MET A 30 7.82 12.63 -2.96
C MET A 30 7.19 13.88 -3.56
N GLU A 31 5.85 13.99 -3.59
CA GLU A 31 5.13 15.14 -4.12
C GLU A 31 4.04 15.62 -3.16
N PRO A 32 4.40 16.09 -1.96
CA PRO A 32 3.44 16.42 -0.90
C PRO A 32 2.52 17.59 -1.28
N SER A 33 2.99 18.53 -2.07
CA SER A 33 2.20 19.66 -2.58
C SER A 33 1.12 19.21 -3.57
N ALA A 34 1.46 18.30 -4.48
CA ALA A 34 0.51 17.73 -5.44
C ALA A 34 -0.55 16.89 -4.70
N PHE A 35 -0.13 16.09 -3.73
CA PHE A 35 -1.05 15.30 -2.92
C PHE A 35 -1.97 16.18 -2.08
N GLN A 36 -1.47 17.24 -1.45
CA GLN A 36 -2.30 18.21 -0.71
C GLN A 36 -3.30 18.91 -1.63
N ALA A 37 -2.88 19.32 -2.84
CA ALA A 37 -3.78 19.92 -3.82
C ALA A 37 -4.88 18.95 -4.28
N ALA A 38 -4.57 17.65 -4.40
CA ALA A 38 -5.57 16.60 -4.68
C ALA A 38 -6.57 16.45 -3.52
N LEU A 39 -6.12 16.50 -2.27
CA LEU A 39 -6.99 16.47 -1.09
C LEU A 39 -7.93 17.69 -1.01
N LEU A 40 -7.48 18.88 -1.40
CA LEU A 40 -8.30 20.09 -1.43
C LEU A 40 -9.45 20.03 -2.45
N ARG A 41 -9.32 19.18 -3.48
CA ARG A 41 -10.38 18.96 -4.48
C ARG A 41 -11.43 17.93 -4.03
N GLN A 42 -11.19 17.27 -2.89
CA GLN A 42 -12.09 16.25 -2.35
C GLN A 42 -13.22 16.90 -1.54
N PRO A 43 -14.37 16.23 -1.36
CA PRO A 43 -15.50 16.74 -0.58
C PRO A 43 -15.22 16.69 0.92
N LEU A 44 -14.04 17.14 1.33
CA LEU A 44 -13.60 17.23 2.72
C LEU A 44 -13.44 18.70 3.12
N PRO A 45 -13.64 19.04 4.40
CA PRO A 45 -13.31 20.38 4.88
C PRO A 45 -11.86 20.74 4.56
N SER A 46 -11.62 21.94 4.02
CA SER A 46 -10.30 22.36 3.54
C SER A 46 -9.21 22.34 4.62
N ASN A 47 -9.59 22.54 5.89
CA ASN A 47 -8.68 22.45 7.05
C ASN A 47 -8.14 21.02 7.30
N TRP A 48 -8.78 19.99 6.75
CA TRP A 48 -8.33 18.59 6.87
C TRP A 48 -7.28 18.20 5.83
N ALA A 49 -7.17 18.94 4.73
CA ALA A 49 -6.23 18.60 3.65
C ALA A 49 -4.77 18.57 4.13
N LYS A 50 -4.36 19.57 4.91
CA LYS A 50 -2.99 19.64 5.43
C LYS A 50 -2.66 18.53 6.43
N PRO A 51 -3.43 18.25 7.49
CA PRO A 51 -3.12 17.12 8.37
C PRO A 51 -3.20 15.77 7.66
N LEU A 52 -4.15 15.55 6.75
CA LEU A 52 -4.28 14.30 5.99
C LEU A 52 -3.11 14.09 5.03
N SER A 53 -2.53 15.15 4.47
CA SER A 53 -1.39 14.99 3.55
C SER A 53 -0.13 14.39 4.22
N PHE A 54 -0.04 14.44 5.54
CA PHE A 54 1.01 13.79 6.33
C PHE A 54 0.52 12.51 7.01
N ALA A 55 -0.71 12.53 7.56
CA ALA A 55 -1.23 11.41 8.32
C ALA A 55 -1.44 10.15 7.44
N LEU A 56 -1.98 10.31 6.22
CA LEU A 56 -2.21 9.18 5.32
C LEU A 56 -0.91 8.47 4.95
N PRO A 57 0.13 9.13 4.40
CA PRO A 57 1.40 8.47 4.10
C PRO A 57 2.06 7.87 5.34
N ALA A 58 1.94 8.51 6.52
CA ALA A 58 2.49 7.98 7.76
C ALA A 58 1.82 6.68 8.19
N ILE A 59 0.49 6.59 8.08
CA ILE A 59 -0.27 5.36 8.38
C ILE A 59 0.06 4.27 7.37
N GLU A 60 0.12 4.58 6.08
CA GLU A 60 0.49 3.65 5.01
C GLU A 60 1.90 3.09 5.21
N PHE A 61 2.87 3.96 5.51
CA PHE A 61 4.25 3.56 5.79
C PHE A 61 4.35 2.68 7.03
N THR A 62 3.67 3.07 8.11
CA THR A 62 3.59 2.27 9.34
C THR A 62 2.99 0.90 9.08
N THR A 63 1.94 0.82 8.26
CA THR A 63 1.32 -0.45 7.85
C THR A 63 2.34 -1.36 7.14
N GLY A 64 3.13 -0.80 6.21
CA GLY A 64 4.21 -1.52 5.53
C GLY A 64 5.26 -2.05 6.50
N ILE A 65 5.71 -1.24 7.47
CA ILE A 65 6.68 -1.65 8.50
C ILE A 65 6.12 -2.75 9.41
N LEU A 66 4.87 -2.65 9.83
CA LEU A 66 4.23 -3.68 10.67
C LEU A 66 4.16 -5.03 9.93
N LEU A 67 3.92 -5.01 8.62
CA LEU A 67 3.94 -6.19 7.77
C LEU A 67 5.35 -6.78 7.62
N ALA A 68 6.39 -5.95 7.59
CA ALA A 68 7.78 -6.41 7.57
C ALA A 68 8.18 -7.12 8.87
N GLY A 69 7.63 -6.68 10.00
CA GLY A 69 8.00 -7.12 11.34
C GLY A 69 7.15 -8.28 11.88
N ARG A 70 7.23 -8.44 13.21
CA ARG A 70 6.49 -9.45 13.98
C ARG A 70 4.99 -9.15 14.14
N TYR A 71 4.57 -7.91 13.86
CA TYR A 71 3.19 -7.45 14.04
C TYR A 71 2.33 -7.61 12.78
N LYS A 72 2.61 -8.66 11.98
CA LYS A 72 1.94 -8.95 10.71
C LYS A 72 0.40 -8.95 10.78
N LYS A 73 -0.18 -9.42 11.89
CA LYS A 73 -1.65 -9.41 12.11
C LYS A 73 -2.21 -8.00 12.16
N ILE A 74 -1.53 -7.09 12.88
CA ILE A 74 -1.93 -5.69 12.99
C ILE A 74 -1.76 -4.99 11.64
N GLY A 75 -0.66 -5.25 10.93
CA GLY A 75 -0.44 -4.72 9.58
C GLY A 75 -1.51 -5.15 8.59
N LEU A 76 -1.95 -6.41 8.61
CA LEU A 76 -3.06 -6.89 7.77
C LEU A 76 -4.40 -6.26 8.17
N LEU A 77 -4.67 -6.09 9.47
CA LEU A 77 -5.89 -5.42 9.94
C LEU A 77 -5.93 -3.96 9.50
N LEU A 78 -4.82 -3.24 9.60
CA LEU A 78 -4.70 -1.87 9.08
C LEU A 78 -4.87 -1.82 7.56
N SER A 79 -4.33 -2.80 6.83
CA SER A 79 -4.55 -2.92 5.38
C SER A 79 -6.03 -3.09 5.04
N ILE A 80 -6.75 -3.94 5.78
CA ILE A 80 -8.19 -4.11 5.64
C ILE A 80 -8.92 -2.77 5.89
N ALA A 81 -8.60 -2.07 6.97
CA ALA A 81 -9.22 -0.80 7.33
C ALA A 81 -8.97 0.30 6.27
N LEU A 82 -7.73 0.45 5.80
CA LEU A 82 -7.37 1.41 4.77
C LEU A 82 -8.05 1.10 3.43
N LEU A 83 -7.96 -0.16 2.97
CA LEU A 83 -8.57 -0.56 1.70
C LEU A 83 -10.10 -0.46 1.72
N SER A 84 -10.75 -0.77 2.86
CA SER A 84 -12.20 -0.57 2.99
C SER A 84 -12.56 0.91 2.92
N SER A 85 -11.80 1.79 3.59
CA SER A 85 -12.03 3.23 3.56
C SER A 85 -11.87 3.80 2.15
N PHE A 86 -10.82 3.40 1.44
CA PHE A 86 -10.62 3.82 0.04
C PHE A 86 -11.68 3.25 -0.89
N SER A 87 -12.09 1.99 -0.71
CA SER A 87 -13.16 1.39 -1.52
C SER A 87 -14.49 2.11 -1.35
N VAL A 88 -14.87 2.44 -0.10
CA VAL A 88 -16.08 3.23 0.19
C VAL A 88 -15.97 4.60 -0.48
N TYR A 89 -14.82 5.29 -0.35
CA TYR A 89 -14.61 6.59 -0.98
C TYR A 89 -14.78 6.52 -2.51
N ILE A 90 -14.16 5.54 -3.18
CA ILE A 90 -14.25 5.36 -4.63
C ILE A 90 -15.70 5.00 -5.05
N ALA A 91 -16.36 4.12 -4.30
CA ALA A 91 -17.75 3.73 -4.57
C ALA A 91 -18.71 4.92 -4.50
N LEU A 92 -18.57 5.78 -3.50
CA LEU A 92 -19.37 7.02 -3.37
C LEU A 92 -19.11 7.97 -4.55
N GLY A 93 -17.87 8.05 -5.03
CA GLY A 93 -17.51 8.81 -6.24
C GLY A 93 -18.15 8.25 -7.53
N LEU A 94 -18.21 6.92 -7.65
CA LEU A 94 -18.89 6.26 -8.78
C LEU A 94 -20.40 6.49 -8.78
N LEU A 95 -21.00 6.60 -7.60
CA LEU A 95 -22.42 6.97 -7.43
C LEU A 95 -22.68 8.47 -7.71
N ASN A 96 -21.68 9.22 -8.17
CA ASN A 96 -21.74 10.67 -8.44
C ASN A 96 -22.17 11.52 -7.24
N LEU A 97 -21.86 11.08 -6.02
CA LEU A 97 -22.12 11.85 -4.79
C LEU A 97 -21.12 13.01 -4.62
N TYR A 98 -20.10 13.08 -5.45
CA TYR A 98 -19.10 14.14 -5.47
C TYR A 98 -19.13 14.90 -6.79
N PRO A 99 -19.06 16.25 -6.76
CA PRO A 99 -19.07 17.08 -7.97
C PRO A 99 -17.80 16.90 -8.81
N GLN A 100 -16.69 16.50 -8.20
CA GLN A 100 -15.41 16.21 -8.84
C GLN A 100 -14.89 14.86 -8.37
N LYS A 101 -14.22 14.14 -9.26
CA LYS A 101 -13.61 12.83 -8.99
C LYS A 101 -12.08 12.95 -8.99
N PRO A 102 -11.47 13.59 -7.98
CA PRO A 102 -10.03 13.73 -7.93
C PRO A 102 -9.39 12.41 -7.53
N CYS A 103 -8.54 11.86 -8.38
CA CYS A 103 -7.75 10.67 -8.06
C CYS A 103 -6.45 11.11 -7.40
N GLY A 104 -6.29 10.86 -6.10
CA GLY A 104 -5.08 11.16 -5.34
C GLY A 104 -4.52 9.93 -4.61
N CYS A 105 -4.98 8.72 -5.00
CA CYS A 105 -4.66 7.52 -4.22
C CYS A 105 -3.22 7.03 -4.41
N ALA A 106 -2.68 7.06 -5.63
CA ALA A 106 -1.26 6.86 -5.96
C ALA A 106 -1.06 7.16 -7.45
N SER A 107 0.09 7.68 -7.82
CA SER A 107 0.45 7.98 -9.21
C SER A 107 0.46 6.74 -10.13
N VAL A 108 0.68 5.55 -9.56
CA VAL A 108 0.61 4.26 -10.29
C VAL A 108 -0.76 4.02 -10.91
N PHE A 109 -1.80 4.51 -10.26
CA PHE A 109 -3.18 4.29 -10.69
C PHE A 109 -3.76 5.49 -11.44
N GLU A 110 -2.99 6.56 -11.67
CA GLU A 110 -3.46 7.79 -12.29
C GLU A 110 -4.03 7.58 -13.71
N SER A 111 -3.52 6.55 -14.42
CA SER A 111 -4.01 6.16 -15.75
C SER A 111 -5.22 5.23 -15.74
N LEU A 112 -5.64 4.73 -14.58
CA LEU A 112 -6.77 3.81 -14.48
C LEU A 112 -8.10 4.57 -14.35
N SER A 113 -9.17 4.04 -14.98
CA SER A 113 -10.52 4.55 -14.74
C SER A 113 -10.98 4.27 -13.30
N TRP A 114 -11.95 5.02 -12.81
CA TRP A 114 -12.48 4.88 -11.44
C TRP A 114 -13.04 3.49 -11.15
N GLU A 115 -13.63 2.84 -12.15
CA GLU A 115 -14.14 1.49 -12.05
C GLU A 115 -13.00 0.49 -11.80
N TRP A 116 -11.91 0.62 -12.55
CA TRP A 116 -10.73 -0.23 -12.37
C TRP A 116 -10.03 0.00 -11.03
N HIS A 117 -10.03 1.25 -10.52
CA HIS A 117 -9.56 1.52 -9.16
C HIS A 117 -10.35 0.72 -8.11
N LEU A 118 -11.69 0.70 -8.25
CA LEU A 118 -12.52 -0.07 -7.32
C LEU A 118 -12.23 -1.55 -7.42
N VAL A 119 -12.12 -2.10 -8.64
CA VAL A 119 -11.81 -3.52 -8.86
C VAL A 119 -10.47 -3.90 -8.22
N VAL A 120 -9.41 -3.13 -8.47
CA VAL A 120 -8.09 -3.38 -7.86
C VAL A 120 -8.15 -3.31 -6.34
N ASN A 121 -8.82 -2.30 -5.79
CA ASN A 121 -8.99 -2.18 -4.34
C ASN A 121 -9.75 -3.37 -3.74
N MET A 122 -10.80 -3.86 -4.39
CA MET A 122 -11.56 -5.02 -3.93
C MET A 122 -10.75 -6.32 -3.99
N VAL A 123 -9.90 -6.48 -5.01
CA VAL A 123 -8.96 -7.61 -5.07
C VAL A 123 -7.96 -7.54 -3.91
N LEU A 124 -7.34 -6.38 -3.69
CA LEU A 124 -6.41 -6.19 -2.57
C LEU A 124 -7.12 -6.39 -1.21
N PHE A 125 -8.33 -5.87 -1.05
CA PHE A 125 -9.13 -6.06 0.16
C PHE A 125 -9.39 -7.54 0.45
N THR A 126 -9.78 -8.31 -0.56
CA THR A 126 -10.00 -9.76 -0.43
C THR A 126 -8.72 -10.50 -0.07
N LEU A 127 -7.59 -10.14 -0.71
CA LEU A 127 -6.28 -10.70 -0.39
C LEU A 127 -5.83 -10.38 1.04
N SER A 128 -6.13 -9.17 1.56
CA SER A 128 -5.78 -8.81 2.94
C SER A 128 -6.60 -9.61 3.97
N ILE A 129 -7.89 -9.85 3.70
CA ILE A 129 -8.73 -10.73 4.52
C ILE A 129 -8.20 -12.17 4.50
N LEU A 130 -7.85 -12.68 3.32
CA LEU A 130 -7.26 -14.01 3.18
C LEU A 130 -5.96 -14.13 3.97
N GLY A 131 -5.07 -13.14 3.85
CA GLY A 131 -3.82 -13.08 4.61
C GLY A 131 -4.08 -13.07 6.12
N TRP A 132 -5.05 -12.29 6.57
CA TRP A 132 -5.43 -12.23 8.00
C TRP A 132 -6.00 -13.56 8.49
N TYR A 133 -6.85 -14.23 7.70
CA TYR A 133 -7.39 -15.55 8.00
C TYR A 133 -6.27 -16.59 8.10
N LEU A 134 -5.31 -16.57 7.20
CA LEU A 134 -4.17 -17.50 7.20
C LEU A 134 -3.22 -17.28 8.40
N THR A 135 -3.25 -16.12 9.04
CA THR A 135 -2.48 -15.79 10.25
C THR A 135 -3.23 -16.03 11.57
N GLY A 136 -4.47 -16.50 11.54
CA GLY A 136 -5.29 -16.76 12.73
C GLY A 136 -4.74 -17.87 13.65
N PRO A 137 -5.13 -17.92 14.94
CA PRO A 137 -4.60 -18.87 15.94
C PRO A 137 -4.94 -20.34 15.61
N THR A 138 -5.96 -20.57 14.80
CA THR A 138 -6.35 -21.92 14.33
C THR A 138 -5.83 -22.19 12.92
N SER A 139 -5.01 -21.31 12.36
CA SER A 139 -4.56 -21.39 10.98
C SER A 139 -3.59 -22.55 10.76
N PRO A 140 -3.57 -23.11 9.54
CA PRO A 140 -2.57 -24.11 9.16
C PRO A 140 -1.13 -23.63 9.37
N MET A 141 -0.94 -22.31 9.32
CA MET A 141 0.35 -21.66 9.48
C MET A 141 0.87 -21.65 10.92
N GLU A 142 0.04 -21.36 11.92
CA GLU A 142 0.47 -21.41 13.33
C GLU A 142 0.87 -22.82 13.74
N ARG A 143 0.16 -23.83 13.22
CA ARG A 143 0.52 -25.25 13.42
C ARG A 143 1.85 -25.59 12.75
N TYR A 144 2.15 -25.02 11.60
CA TYR A 144 3.43 -25.21 10.91
C TYR A 144 4.58 -24.50 11.63
N GLU A 145 4.38 -23.28 12.09
CA GLU A 145 5.36 -22.48 12.83
C GLU A 145 5.72 -23.14 14.18
N LYS A 146 4.73 -23.58 14.95
CA LYS A 146 4.95 -24.32 16.20
C LYS A 146 5.72 -25.64 15.99
N ARG A 147 5.48 -26.34 14.89
CA ARG A 147 6.19 -27.56 14.55
C ARG A 147 7.66 -27.31 14.19
N ASN A 148 7.96 -26.22 13.49
CA ASN A 148 9.30 -25.89 13.05
C ASN A 148 10.15 -25.23 14.15
N LEU A 149 9.53 -24.49 15.08
CA LEU A 149 10.22 -23.99 16.28
C LEU A 149 10.80 -25.12 17.16
N SER A 150 10.17 -26.28 17.14
CA SER A 150 10.72 -27.48 17.83
C SER A 150 11.95 -28.10 17.14
N ILE A 151 12.23 -27.70 15.88
CA ILE A 151 13.34 -28.20 15.06
C ILE A 151 14.49 -27.17 14.93
N GLY A 152 14.40 -26.02 15.63
CA GLY A 152 15.51 -25.06 15.74
C GLY A 152 15.86 -24.28 14.46
N PHE A 153 14.97 -24.19 13.48
CA PHE A 153 15.20 -23.44 12.25
C PHE A 153 14.72 -21.99 12.37
N THR A 154 15.61 -21.10 12.79
CA THR A 154 15.38 -19.64 12.71
C THR A 154 15.56 -19.19 11.28
N PHE A 155 14.46 -18.96 10.57
CA PHE A 155 14.48 -18.33 9.26
C PHE A 155 14.82 -16.83 9.43
N THR A 156 16.05 -16.46 9.12
CA THR A 156 16.54 -15.08 9.22
C THR A 156 15.98 -14.22 8.10
N PRO A 157 15.49 -12.99 8.40
CA PRO A 157 14.80 -12.11 7.44
C PRO A 157 15.68 -11.16 6.58
N PRO A 158 17.01 -11.34 6.35
CA PRO A 158 17.77 -10.32 5.63
C PRO A 158 17.52 -10.28 4.11
N VAL A 159 16.97 -11.34 3.51
CA VAL A 159 16.78 -11.42 2.05
C VAL A 159 15.66 -10.48 1.56
N HIS A 160 14.63 -10.26 2.39
CA HIS A 160 13.47 -9.46 1.98
C HIS A 160 13.74 -7.96 1.93
N LEU A 161 14.62 -7.44 2.79
CA LEU A 161 15.00 -6.03 2.78
C LEU A 161 15.79 -5.66 1.51
N GLY A 162 16.66 -6.56 1.04
CA GLY A 162 17.42 -6.40 -0.21
C GLY A 162 16.51 -6.34 -1.45
N ILE A 163 15.47 -7.18 -1.50
CA ILE A 163 14.51 -7.19 -2.61
C ILE A 163 13.70 -5.89 -2.64
N VAL A 164 13.26 -5.40 -1.48
CA VAL A 164 12.53 -4.12 -1.38
C VAL A 164 13.40 -2.95 -1.82
N ILE A 165 14.65 -2.88 -1.37
CA ILE A 165 15.62 -1.85 -1.76
C ILE A 165 15.90 -1.91 -3.27
N LEU A 166 16.08 -3.10 -3.84
CA LEU A 166 16.29 -3.31 -5.28
C LEU A 166 15.06 -2.90 -6.11
N CYS A 167 13.84 -3.25 -5.66
CA CYS A 167 12.60 -2.83 -6.32
C CYS A 167 12.43 -1.31 -6.25
N LEU A 168 12.65 -0.67 -5.09
CA LEU A 168 12.59 0.78 -4.95
C LEU A 168 13.65 1.49 -5.79
N TYR A 169 14.86 0.95 -5.86
CA TYR A 169 15.93 1.47 -6.70
C TYR A 169 15.60 1.36 -8.19
N HIS A 170 15.02 0.25 -8.63
CA HIS A 170 14.63 0.05 -10.04
C HIS A 170 13.45 0.92 -10.48
N ILE A 171 12.50 1.16 -9.57
CA ILE A 171 11.37 2.08 -9.77
C ILE A 171 11.86 3.53 -9.83
N SER A 172 12.78 3.91 -8.95
CA SER A 172 13.43 5.23 -8.95
C SER A 172 14.17 5.51 -10.27
N GLN A 173 14.87 4.54 -10.82
CA GLN A 173 15.60 4.68 -12.09
C GLN A 173 14.67 4.84 -13.31
N LYS A 174 13.53 4.19 -13.33
CA LYS A 174 12.56 4.32 -14.44
C LYS A 174 11.78 5.65 -14.43
N ARG A 175 11.66 6.31 -13.28
CA ARG A 175 10.89 7.54 -13.12
C ARG A 175 11.69 8.83 -13.31
N PHE A 176 13.03 8.75 -13.43
CA PHE A 176 13.88 9.87 -13.82
C PHE A 176 14.41 9.73 -15.26
N PRO A 177 13.58 9.90 -16.31
CA PRO A 177 14.13 10.36 -17.57
C PRO A 177 14.57 11.81 -17.32
N ARG A 178 15.85 12.07 -17.50
CA ARG A 178 16.48 13.40 -17.43
C ARG A 178 15.70 14.40 -18.32
N LYS A 179 14.68 15.02 -17.78
CA LYS A 179 14.05 16.20 -18.36
C LYS A 179 14.35 17.42 -17.49
N PHE A 180 15.62 17.56 -17.10
CA PHE A 180 16.16 18.83 -16.68
C PHE A 180 17.12 19.31 -17.77
N ALA A 181 16.55 19.72 -18.91
CA ALA A 181 17.24 20.59 -19.85
C ALA A 181 16.19 21.47 -20.51
N LEU A 182 16.39 22.78 -20.37
CA LEU A 182 15.76 23.87 -21.11
C LEU A 182 14.48 24.47 -20.49
N PHE A 183 14.67 25.29 -19.44
CA PHE A 183 13.89 26.51 -19.32
C PHE A 183 14.38 27.50 -20.39
N PRO A 184 13.56 27.93 -21.34
CA PRO A 184 13.88 29.14 -22.11
C PRO A 184 13.70 30.34 -21.19
N ALA A 185 14.71 31.21 -21.15
CA ALA A 185 14.68 32.50 -20.48
C ALA A 185 13.49 33.31 -20.98
N TRP A 186 12.72 33.91 -20.06
CA TRP A 186 11.74 34.91 -20.37
C TRP A 186 12.46 36.19 -20.81
N PRO A 187 12.07 36.82 -21.92
CA PRO A 187 12.57 38.16 -22.24
C PRO A 187 11.91 39.19 -21.32
N VAL A 188 12.68 40.19 -20.94
CA VAL A 188 12.38 41.38 -20.15
C VAL A 188 11.30 42.21 -20.81
#